data_07694fd53408fbbde4523111448a0ea4
#
_entry.id   07694fd53408fbbde4523111448a0ea4
#
_cell.length_a   1.000
_cell.length_b   1.000
_cell.length_c   1.000
_cell.angle_alpha   90.00
_cell.angle_beta   90.00
_cell.angle_gamma   90.00
#
_symmetry.space_group_name_H-M   'P 1'
#
loop_
_entity.id
_entity.type
_entity.pdbx_description
1 polymer ?
#
loop_
_entity_poly.entity_id
_entity_poly.type
_entity_poly.pdbx_seq_one_letter_code
_entity_poly.pdbx_strand_id
1 'polypeptide(L)'
;MKAYVIGSSALYYWRRHPLEKATSKNRVPSPLDDSPSSSEELRSIHLERQDLGTSPVHLMAPSPELRISRGQYRYTVESRMLPENAFCLIDAHVCISSPPYCLVQSARVLSKVRLVELCMELCGTYALVPESVRGFTSREHPLTTQEELESFLQCIPGSRAARYLDAALGLIQNGSRSPMETREYLLLCLPKRYGGYGLPKPQLNYRIDLGPEERRVSRRRYFECDICWPQQMVVMEYDGHDDHESREDRSRDAVKRNMLLARGYKVFTVTGKQICDAAAFDRLVRDIVADLGHRLKSFPSDWALRRDALRKELFKSLSRYESERFQQTTGNT
;
A
#
# COMPACT_ATOMS: atom_id res chain seq x y z
N MET A 1 27.45 14.88 -9.08
CA MET A 1 26.63 15.48 -8.01
C MET A 1 25.18 15.07 -8.21
N LYS A 2 24.53 14.59 -7.15
CA LYS A 2 23.15 14.08 -7.18
C LYS A 2 22.37 14.47 -5.94
N ALA A 3 21.10 14.88 -6.11
CA ALA A 3 20.16 15.06 -5.01
C ALA A 3 19.43 13.75 -4.72
N TYR A 4 19.34 13.38 -3.45
CA TYR A 4 18.73 12.15 -2.98
C TYR A 4 17.36 12.44 -2.35
N VAL A 5 16.31 12.25 -3.14
CA VAL A 5 14.92 12.49 -2.73
C VAL A 5 14.39 11.32 -1.92
N ILE A 6 13.77 11.61 -0.77
CA ILE A 6 13.33 10.60 0.20
C ILE A 6 11.92 10.85 0.72
N GLY A 7 11.43 9.93 1.56
CA GLY A 7 10.24 10.12 2.39
C GLY A 7 8.97 10.41 1.59
N SER A 8 8.22 11.43 2.01
CA SER A 8 6.95 11.79 1.38
C SER A 8 7.11 12.25 -0.07
N SER A 9 8.21 12.93 -0.42
CA SER A 9 8.45 13.36 -1.79
C SER A 9 8.76 12.18 -2.71
N ALA A 10 9.52 11.18 -2.25
CA ALA A 10 9.74 9.97 -2.99
C ALA A 10 8.43 9.16 -3.18
N LEU A 11 7.63 9.03 -2.12
CA LEU A 11 6.35 8.35 -2.19
C LEU A 11 5.36 9.07 -3.13
N TYR A 12 5.35 10.40 -3.09
CA TYR A 12 4.54 11.21 -4.00
C TYR A 12 4.88 10.95 -5.47
N TYR A 13 6.19 10.89 -5.79
CA TYR A 13 6.68 10.55 -7.12
C TYR A 13 6.20 9.15 -7.54
N TRP A 14 6.43 8.12 -6.72
CA TRP A 14 6.07 6.74 -7.04
C TRP A 14 4.57 6.51 -7.21
N ARG A 15 3.74 7.32 -6.61
CA ARG A 15 2.28 7.27 -6.80
C ARG A 15 1.84 7.73 -8.19
N ARG A 16 2.68 8.50 -8.88
CA ARG A 16 2.36 9.12 -10.18
C ARG A 16 3.20 8.57 -11.33
N HIS A 17 4.31 7.93 -11.03
CA HIS A 17 5.23 7.43 -12.03
C HIS A 17 5.40 5.91 -11.89
N PRO A 18 5.23 5.13 -12.98
CA PRO A 18 5.47 3.69 -12.95
C PRO A 18 6.97 3.35 -12.87
N LEU A 19 7.26 2.15 -12.38
CA LEU A 19 8.64 1.63 -12.24
C LEU A 19 9.43 1.54 -13.55
N GLU A 20 8.78 1.49 -14.69
CA GLU A 20 9.42 1.33 -16.01
C GLU A 20 10.47 2.40 -16.31
N LYS A 21 10.35 3.59 -15.70
CA LYS A 21 11.36 4.64 -15.79
C LYS A 21 12.56 4.43 -14.85
N ALA A 22 12.45 3.54 -13.87
CA ALA A 22 13.48 3.26 -12.87
C ALA A 22 14.04 1.83 -13.07
N THR A 23 14.66 1.56 -14.21
CA THR A 23 15.21 0.25 -14.52
C THR A 23 16.34 -0.16 -13.58
N SER A 24 16.56 -1.46 -13.43
CA SER A 24 17.66 -2.06 -12.63
C SER A 24 19.07 -1.56 -13.01
N LYS A 25 19.22 -0.91 -14.16
CA LYS A 25 20.46 -0.25 -14.62
C LYS A 25 20.74 1.07 -13.89
N ASN A 26 19.76 1.64 -13.16
CA ASN A 26 19.86 2.94 -12.50
C ASN A 26 20.12 2.80 -10.99
N ARG A 27 20.72 1.70 -10.54
CA ARG A 27 21.12 1.52 -9.13
C ARG A 27 22.25 2.51 -8.80
N VAL A 28 22.08 3.20 -7.69
CA VAL A 28 23.05 4.18 -7.23
C VAL A 28 23.80 3.60 -6.05
N PRO A 29 25.13 3.43 -6.17
CA PRO A 29 25.93 2.96 -5.05
C PRO A 29 25.91 3.99 -3.91
N SER A 30 25.97 3.50 -2.68
CA SER A 30 26.29 4.27 -1.49
C SER A 30 27.82 4.19 -1.24
N PRO A 31 28.47 5.22 -0.72
CA PRO A 31 27.93 6.35 0.02
C PRO A 31 27.38 7.48 -0.84
N LEU A 32 26.66 8.43 -0.20
CA LEU A 32 26.04 9.60 -0.83
C LEU A 32 27.07 10.73 -1.07
N ASP A 33 28.31 10.35 -1.46
CA ASP A 33 29.46 11.25 -1.50
C ASP A 33 29.35 12.36 -2.55
N ASP A 34 28.48 12.16 -3.53
CA ASP A 34 28.22 13.13 -4.58
C ASP A 34 27.03 14.07 -4.29
N SER A 35 26.61 14.16 -3.02
CA SER A 35 25.56 15.09 -2.58
C SER A 35 25.97 16.55 -2.73
N PRO A 36 25.04 17.47 -3.07
CA PRO A 36 25.32 18.89 -3.13
C PRO A 36 25.83 19.43 -1.78
N SER A 37 26.89 20.23 -1.82
CA SER A 37 27.49 20.86 -0.65
C SER A 37 27.10 22.33 -0.48
N SER A 38 26.49 22.94 -1.50
CA SER A 38 26.09 24.33 -1.50
C SER A 38 24.69 24.55 -2.07
N SER A 39 24.10 25.69 -1.73
CA SER A 39 22.80 26.11 -2.28
C SER A 39 22.84 26.38 -3.78
N GLU A 40 23.99 26.69 -4.33
CA GLU A 40 24.17 26.91 -5.75
C GLU A 40 24.21 25.60 -6.50
N GLU A 41 24.95 24.63 -6.01
CA GLU A 41 24.99 23.27 -6.53
C GLU A 41 23.59 22.62 -6.50
N LEU A 42 22.85 22.77 -5.40
CA LEU A 42 21.49 22.21 -5.31
C LEU A 42 20.53 22.86 -6.30
N ARG A 43 20.64 24.18 -6.53
CA ARG A 43 19.84 24.90 -7.53
C ARG A 43 20.13 24.43 -8.95
N SER A 44 21.38 24.10 -9.27
CA SER A 44 21.75 23.61 -10.60
C SER A 44 21.15 22.25 -10.96
N ILE A 45 20.61 21.51 -9.98
CA ILE A 45 19.93 20.23 -10.19
C ILE A 45 18.49 20.42 -10.70
N HIS A 46 17.89 21.59 -10.50
CA HIS A 46 16.54 21.90 -10.97
C HIS A 46 15.46 20.91 -10.49
N LEU A 47 15.43 20.63 -9.16
CA LEU A 47 14.45 19.70 -8.55
C LEU A 47 12.98 20.07 -8.82
N GLU A 48 12.71 21.34 -9.09
CA GLU A 48 11.37 21.85 -9.46
C GLU A 48 10.84 21.30 -10.78
N ARG A 49 11.70 20.72 -11.61
CA ARG A 49 11.31 20.04 -12.86
C ARG A 49 10.78 18.62 -12.63
N GLN A 50 11.01 18.10 -11.44
CA GLN A 50 10.55 16.77 -11.05
C GLN A 50 9.21 16.85 -10.32
N ASP A 51 8.34 15.88 -10.54
CA ASP A 51 7.06 15.78 -9.86
C ASP A 51 7.25 15.21 -8.44
N LEU A 52 7.71 16.05 -7.51
CA LEU A 52 8.06 15.67 -6.13
C LEU A 52 7.04 16.09 -5.08
N GLY A 53 5.91 16.64 -5.52
CA GLY A 53 4.85 17.15 -4.64
C GLY A 53 5.12 18.56 -4.12
N THR A 54 4.38 18.92 -3.08
CA THR A 54 4.48 20.26 -2.48
C THR A 54 5.71 20.39 -1.59
N SER A 55 6.23 21.63 -1.51
CA SER A 55 7.31 22.00 -0.57
C SER A 55 6.91 21.76 0.89
N PRO A 56 7.82 21.35 1.77
CA PRO A 56 9.25 21.13 1.51
C PRO A 56 9.57 19.78 0.85
N VAL A 57 10.47 19.78 -0.12
CA VAL A 57 10.99 18.52 -0.70
C VAL A 57 11.92 17.85 0.31
N HIS A 58 11.73 16.55 0.55
CA HIS A 58 12.55 15.79 1.47
C HIS A 58 13.80 15.24 0.78
N LEU A 59 14.95 15.59 1.30
CA LEU A 59 16.26 15.18 0.80
C LEU A 59 17.05 14.40 1.86
N MET A 60 17.99 13.61 1.43
CA MET A 60 18.95 12.92 2.28
C MET A 60 20.35 13.55 2.10
N ALA A 61 21.07 13.68 3.20
CA ALA A 61 22.47 14.09 3.22
C ALA A 61 23.30 13.07 4.00
N PRO A 62 24.56 12.81 3.64
CA PRO A 62 25.42 11.88 4.35
C PRO A 62 25.89 12.41 5.72
N SER A 63 25.93 13.73 5.89
CA SER A 63 26.36 14.37 7.14
C SER A 63 25.55 15.63 7.45
N PRO A 64 25.56 16.11 8.71
CA PRO A 64 24.86 17.34 9.10
C PRO A 64 25.38 18.60 8.38
N GLU A 65 26.65 18.64 8.03
CA GLU A 65 27.32 19.78 7.39
C GLU A 65 26.82 20.01 5.97
N LEU A 66 26.34 18.95 5.30
CA LEU A 66 25.77 19.00 3.95
C LEU A 66 24.27 19.30 3.93
N ARG A 67 23.69 19.69 5.06
CA ARG A 67 22.31 20.19 5.10
C ARG A 67 22.25 21.62 4.60
N ILE A 68 21.57 21.83 3.50
CA ILE A 68 21.36 23.17 2.95
C ILE A 68 20.10 23.76 3.59
N SER A 69 20.27 24.72 4.50
CA SER A 69 19.16 25.37 5.22
C SER A 69 18.36 26.29 4.32
N ARG A 70 17.24 25.80 3.78
CA ARG A 70 16.24 26.58 3.04
C ARG A 70 14.85 26.02 3.31
N GLY A 71 13.86 26.88 3.50
CA GLY A 71 12.48 26.49 3.84
C GLY A 71 11.79 25.54 2.85
N GLN A 72 12.28 25.49 1.60
CA GLN A 72 11.74 24.60 0.57
C GLN A 72 12.31 23.17 0.61
N TYR A 73 13.33 22.90 1.44
CA TYR A 73 13.94 21.59 1.59
C TYR A 73 13.98 21.15 3.05
N ARG A 74 13.77 19.85 3.26
CA ARG A 74 13.90 19.21 4.56
C ARG A 74 14.90 18.07 4.42
N TYR A 75 15.86 17.98 5.34
CA TYR A 75 16.91 16.99 5.29
C TYR A 75 16.79 15.93 6.38
N THR A 76 17.06 14.69 5.99
CA THR A 76 17.39 13.59 6.91
C THR A 76 18.84 13.21 6.70
N VAL A 77 19.60 13.08 7.77
CA VAL A 77 21.00 12.60 7.72
C VAL A 77 21.01 11.08 7.85
N GLU A 78 21.74 10.44 6.96
CA GLU A 78 22.01 9.01 7.02
C GLU A 78 23.49 8.77 6.71
N SER A 79 24.26 8.48 7.76
CA SER A 79 25.71 8.23 7.68
C SER A 79 26.06 6.76 7.47
N ARG A 80 25.08 5.86 7.56
CA ARG A 80 25.31 4.43 7.36
C ARG A 80 25.39 4.11 5.88
N MET A 81 26.15 3.07 5.56
CA MET A 81 26.11 2.45 4.24
C MET A 81 24.69 1.96 3.95
N LEU A 82 24.18 2.31 2.79
CA LEU A 82 22.90 1.86 2.28
C LEU A 82 23.14 0.80 1.19
N PRO A 83 22.22 -0.15 1.00
CA PRO A 83 22.34 -1.13 -0.09
C PRO A 83 22.26 -0.43 -1.46
N GLU A 84 22.90 -1.02 -2.46
CA GLU A 84 22.94 -0.48 -3.84
C GLU A 84 21.57 -0.21 -4.46
N ASN A 85 20.54 -0.94 -4.00
CA ASN A 85 19.17 -0.78 -4.45
C ASN A 85 18.32 0.15 -3.56
N ALA A 86 18.94 0.95 -2.68
CA ALA A 86 18.23 1.92 -1.86
C ALA A 86 17.69 3.11 -2.66
N PHE A 87 18.35 3.45 -3.77
CA PHE A 87 17.95 4.56 -4.64
C PHE A 87 17.86 4.13 -6.10
N CYS A 88 16.96 4.79 -6.82
CA CYS A 88 16.81 4.73 -8.27
C CYS A 88 17.17 6.09 -8.86
N LEU A 89 17.93 6.10 -9.95
CA LEU A 89 18.22 7.31 -10.72
C LEU A 89 17.03 7.62 -11.63
N ILE A 90 16.41 8.77 -11.46
CA ILE A 90 15.27 9.21 -12.29
C ILE A 90 15.67 10.31 -13.30
N ASP A 91 16.79 10.97 -13.05
CA ASP A 91 17.40 11.99 -13.89
C ASP A 91 18.92 11.91 -13.71
N ALA A 92 19.71 12.54 -14.59
CA ALA A 92 21.17 12.59 -14.49
C ALA A 92 21.69 13.01 -13.10
N HIS A 93 20.91 13.84 -12.40
CA HIS A 93 21.27 14.45 -11.13
C HIS A 93 20.28 14.20 -9.99
N VAL A 94 19.24 13.38 -10.21
CA VAL A 94 18.18 13.13 -9.21
C VAL A 94 18.02 11.64 -8.96
N CYS A 95 18.30 11.26 -7.73
CA CYS A 95 18.05 9.95 -7.19
C CYS A 95 16.82 9.97 -6.28
N ILE A 96 16.02 8.94 -6.33
CA ILE A 96 14.84 8.80 -5.50
C ILE A 96 14.90 7.50 -4.70
N SER A 97 14.47 7.51 -3.44
CA SER A 97 14.38 6.29 -2.65
C SER A 97 13.58 5.23 -3.40
N SER A 98 14.14 4.03 -3.52
CA SER A 98 13.42 2.89 -4.09
C SER A 98 12.15 2.58 -3.28
N PRO A 99 11.12 1.95 -3.86
CA PRO A 99 9.90 1.61 -3.14
C PRO A 99 10.16 0.81 -1.84
N PRO A 100 11.03 -0.21 -1.80
CA PRO A 100 11.41 -0.86 -0.54
C PRO A 100 12.03 0.10 0.48
N TYR A 101 12.91 0.99 0.06
CA TYR A 101 13.53 1.93 0.99
C TYR A 101 12.54 3.00 1.48
N CYS A 102 11.59 3.44 0.66
CA CYS A 102 10.48 4.30 1.09
C CYS A 102 9.71 3.67 2.26
N LEU A 103 9.47 2.35 2.23
CA LEU A 103 8.79 1.64 3.32
C LEU A 103 9.63 1.58 4.60
N VAL A 104 10.95 1.39 4.49
CA VAL A 104 11.86 1.46 5.65
C VAL A 104 11.85 2.86 6.27
N GLN A 105 11.85 3.91 5.45
CA GLN A 105 11.75 5.29 5.92
C GLN A 105 10.40 5.57 6.58
N SER A 106 9.31 5.09 5.98
CA SER A 106 7.95 5.21 6.51
C SER A 106 7.75 4.46 7.83
N ALA A 107 8.46 3.35 8.03
CA ALA A 107 8.45 2.58 9.28
C ALA A 107 8.97 3.36 10.51
N ARG A 108 9.65 4.48 10.31
CA ARG A 108 10.11 5.37 11.39
C ARG A 108 8.99 6.24 11.97
N VAL A 109 7.93 6.49 11.19
CA VAL A 109 6.91 7.50 11.51
C VAL A 109 5.48 6.97 11.50
N LEU A 110 5.20 5.91 10.76
CA LEU A 110 3.85 5.36 10.64
C LEU A 110 3.50 4.40 11.78
N SER A 111 2.22 4.34 12.15
CA SER A 111 1.67 3.25 12.94
C SER A 111 1.82 1.91 12.21
N LYS A 112 1.72 0.78 12.94
CA LYS A 112 1.79 -0.55 12.31
C LYS A 112 0.70 -0.73 11.25
N VAL A 113 -0.52 -0.28 11.52
CA VAL A 113 -1.66 -0.39 10.60
C VAL A 113 -1.40 0.40 9.32
N ARG A 114 -0.96 1.66 9.46
CA ARG A 114 -0.64 2.51 8.30
C ARG A 114 0.55 1.99 7.49
N LEU A 115 1.54 1.44 8.16
CA LEU A 115 2.67 0.83 7.48
C LEU A 115 2.22 -0.39 6.66
N VAL A 116 1.37 -1.25 7.23
CA VAL A 116 0.82 -2.42 6.52
C VAL A 116 -0.04 -1.96 5.33
N GLU A 117 -0.89 -0.95 5.51
CA GLU A 117 -1.70 -0.37 4.42
C GLU A 117 -0.82 0.17 3.29
N LEU A 118 0.25 0.91 3.62
CA LEU A 118 1.21 1.40 2.63
C LEU A 118 1.98 0.27 1.94
N CYS A 119 2.38 -0.77 2.67
CA CYS A 119 3.00 -1.95 2.06
C CYS A 119 2.06 -2.59 1.03
N MET A 120 0.77 -2.75 1.36
CA MET A 120 -0.21 -3.32 0.44
C MET A 120 -0.49 -2.41 -0.76
N GLU A 121 -0.43 -1.09 -0.60
CA GLU A 121 -0.48 -0.15 -1.74
C GLU A 121 0.70 -0.35 -2.69
N LEU A 122 1.94 -0.43 -2.16
CA LEU A 122 3.12 -0.55 -3.00
C LEU A 122 3.29 -1.96 -3.59
N CYS A 123 2.80 -3.00 -2.90
CA CYS A 123 2.72 -4.38 -3.39
C CYS A 123 1.43 -4.65 -4.20
N GLY A 124 0.57 -3.66 -4.36
CA GLY A 124 -0.66 -3.69 -5.14
C GLY A 124 -0.53 -2.97 -6.48
N THR A 125 -1.60 -3.02 -7.25
CA THR A 125 -1.68 -2.37 -8.57
C THR A 125 -2.54 -1.12 -8.56
N TYR A 126 -2.54 -0.38 -7.45
CA TYR A 126 -3.16 0.94 -7.32
C TYR A 126 -2.22 1.95 -6.68
N ALA A 127 -2.51 3.22 -6.84
CA ALA A 127 -1.81 4.33 -6.19
C ALA A 127 -2.81 5.33 -5.62
N LEU A 128 -2.60 5.77 -4.39
CA LEU A 128 -3.39 6.84 -3.80
C LEU A 128 -3.02 8.18 -4.45
N VAL A 129 -3.96 8.74 -5.19
CA VAL A 129 -3.85 10.03 -5.87
C VAL A 129 -5.11 10.82 -5.56
N PRO A 130 -5.11 11.60 -4.46
CA PRO A 130 -6.32 12.29 -3.96
C PRO A 130 -7.00 13.22 -4.98
N GLU A 131 -6.23 13.70 -5.95
CA GLU A 131 -6.72 14.60 -7.01
C GLU A 131 -7.47 13.85 -8.11
N SER A 132 -7.34 12.53 -8.18
CA SER A 132 -8.08 11.73 -9.15
C SER A 132 -9.55 11.59 -8.73
N VAL A 133 -10.42 11.32 -9.69
CA VAL A 133 -11.88 11.21 -9.48
C VAL A 133 -12.24 10.21 -8.38
N ARG A 134 -11.50 9.10 -8.29
CA ARG A 134 -11.72 8.03 -7.29
C ARG A 134 -10.82 8.16 -6.06
N GLY A 135 -9.94 9.17 -5.98
CA GLY A 135 -8.91 9.29 -4.95
C GLY A 135 -7.73 8.31 -5.13
N PHE A 136 -7.75 7.49 -6.19
CA PHE A 136 -6.67 6.57 -6.55
C PHE A 136 -6.65 6.31 -8.06
N THR A 137 -5.53 5.78 -8.54
CA THR A 137 -5.32 5.34 -9.93
C THR A 137 -4.88 3.88 -9.96
N SER A 138 -5.10 3.19 -11.08
CA SER A 138 -4.60 1.84 -11.30
C SER A 138 -3.20 1.86 -11.91
N ARG A 139 -2.40 0.82 -11.61
CA ARG A 139 -1.09 0.54 -12.23
C ARG A 139 -1.13 -0.80 -12.92
N GLU A 140 -0.31 -0.97 -13.93
CA GLU A 140 -0.15 -2.26 -14.61
C GLU A 140 0.62 -3.25 -13.72
N HIS A 141 1.67 -2.76 -13.05
CA HIS A 141 2.55 -3.56 -12.18
C HIS A 141 2.68 -2.95 -10.79
N PRO A 142 2.87 -3.77 -9.74
CA PRO A 142 3.18 -3.27 -8.41
C PRO A 142 4.56 -2.58 -8.39
N LEU A 143 4.79 -1.71 -7.43
CA LEU A 143 6.08 -1.03 -7.26
C LEU A 143 7.11 -1.92 -6.56
N THR A 144 6.67 -2.90 -5.81
CA THR A 144 7.48 -3.92 -5.13
C THR A 144 6.61 -5.12 -4.77
N THR A 145 7.22 -6.20 -4.29
CA THR A 145 6.53 -7.36 -3.77
C THR A 145 6.98 -7.67 -2.35
N GLN A 146 6.25 -8.54 -1.66
CA GLN A 146 6.64 -9.00 -0.32
C GLN A 146 8.04 -9.64 -0.36
N GLU A 147 8.32 -10.45 -1.37
CA GLU A 147 9.58 -11.16 -1.55
C GLU A 147 10.76 -10.19 -1.80
N GLU A 148 10.53 -9.14 -2.58
CA GLU A 148 11.51 -8.08 -2.79
C GLU A 148 11.78 -7.28 -1.51
N LEU A 149 10.74 -7.03 -0.71
CA LEU A 149 10.88 -6.37 0.59
C LEU A 149 11.69 -7.21 1.56
N GLU A 150 11.41 -8.51 1.65
CA GLU A 150 12.16 -9.46 2.49
C GLU A 150 13.64 -9.48 2.07
N SER A 151 13.90 -9.56 0.78
CA SER A 151 15.27 -9.53 0.24
C SER A 151 15.98 -8.20 0.54
N PHE A 152 15.28 -7.06 0.41
CA PHE A 152 15.83 -5.75 0.72
C PHE A 152 16.18 -5.61 2.21
N LEU A 153 15.33 -6.11 3.10
CA LEU A 153 15.55 -6.03 4.55
C LEU A 153 16.78 -6.83 5.01
N GLN A 154 17.13 -7.90 4.32
CA GLN A 154 18.38 -8.66 4.58
C GLN A 154 19.62 -7.81 4.33
N CYS A 155 19.56 -6.82 3.43
CA CYS A 155 20.67 -5.92 3.12
C CYS A 155 20.87 -4.78 4.15
N ILE A 156 19.93 -4.58 5.09
CA ILE A 156 20.00 -3.50 6.12
C ILE A 156 19.83 -4.05 7.55
N PRO A 157 20.68 -4.96 8.00
CA PRO A 157 20.57 -5.57 9.30
C PRO A 157 20.72 -4.52 10.44
N GLY A 158 20.12 -4.79 11.59
CA GLY A 158 20.25 -3.97 12.79
C GLY A 158 19.41 -2.68 12.83
N SER A 159 18.81 -2.25 11.75
CA SER A 159 17.94 -1.07 11.74
C SER A 159 16.64 -1.34 12.51
N ARG A 160 16.29 -0.43 13.46
CA ARG A 160 15.00 -0.50 14.18
C ARG A 160 13.81 -0.40 13.20
N ALA A 161 13.92 0.47 12.21
CA ALA A 161 12.89 0.64 11.19
C ALA A 161 12.74 -0.61 10.32
N ALA A 162 13.86 -1.25 9.93
CA ALA A 162 13.83 -2.50 9.18
C ALA A 162 13.14 -3.62 9.97
N ARG A 163 13.49 -3.81 11.25
CA ARG A 163 12.80 -4.78 12.11
C ARG A 163 11.31 -4.48 12.31
N TYR A 164 10.95 -3.19 12.38
CA TYR A 164 9.54 -2.80 12.48
C TYR A 164 8.76 -3.08 11.19
N LEU A 165 9.39 -2.88 10.02
CA LEU A 165 8.83 -3.24 8.72
C LEU A 165 8.76 -4.76 8.57
N ASP A 166 9.81 -5.50 8.89
CA ASP A 166 9.85 -6.96 8.84
C ASP A 166 8.67 -7.59 9.61
N ALA A 167 8.42 -7.11 10.84
CA ALA A 167 7.25 -7.52 11.62
C ALA A 167 5.89 -7.13 10.99
N ALA A 168 5.86 -6.26 9.97
CA ALA A 168 4.66 -5.93 9.21
C ALA A 168 4.46 -6.88 8.01
N LEU A 169 5.53 -7.46 7.45
CA LEU A 169 5.45 -8.32 6.26
C LEU A 169 4.56 -9.55 6.50
N GLY A 170 4.57 -10.11 7.70
CA GLY A 170 3.66 -11.19 8.07
C GLY A 170 2.16 -10.82 8.02
N LEU A 171 1.82 -9.53 7.91
CA LEU A 171 0.45 -9.01 7.93
C LEU A 171 -0.05 -8.56 6.56
N ILE A 172 0.81 -8.48 5.55
CA ILE A 172 0.44 -8.03 4.21
C ILE A 172 0.04 -9.18 3.30
N GLN A 173 -0.56 -8.81 2.17
CA GLN A 173 -0.86 -9.67 1.03
C GLN A 173 -0.57 -8.89 -0.25
N ASN A 174 0.08 -9.52 -1.23
CA ASN A 174 0.28 -8.94 -2.55
C ASN A 174 -1.03 -8.88 -3.35
N GLY A 175 -1.09 -8.01 -4.34
CA GLY A 175 -2.10 -8.06 -5.40
C GLY A 175 -3.40 -7.32 -5.12
N SER A 176 -3.48 -6.46 -4.09
CA SER A 176 -4.63 -5.55 -3.96
C SER A 176 -4.69 -4.56 -5.13
N ARG A 177 -5.88 -4.27 -5.61
CA ARG A 177 -6.13 -3.37 -6.76
C ARG A 177 -6.85 -2.08 -6.40
N SER A 178 -7.32 -1.98 -5.17
CA SER A 178 -7.99 -0.78 -4.69
C SER A 178 -7.73 -0.53 -3.20
N PRO A 179 -7.89 0.74 -2.74
CA PRO A 179 -7.84 1.05 -1.32
C PRO A 179 -8.89 0.31 -0.50
N MET A 180 -10.05 0.03 -1.09
CA MET A 180 -11.15 -0.66 -0.37
C MET A 180 -10.85 -2.13 -0.16
N GLU A 181 -10.34 -2.85 -1.16
CA GLU A 181 -9.86 -4.23 -1.00
C GLU A 181 -8.79 -4.33 0.08
N THR A 182 -7.84 -3.39 0.10
CA THR A 182 -6.82 -3.32 1.16
C THR A 182 -7.47 -3.15 2.54
N ARG A 183 -8.43 -2.24 2.70
CA ARG A 183 -9.12 -1.99 3.98
C ARG A 183 -9.94 -3.19 4.44
N GLU A 184 -10.65 -3.83 3.52
CA GLU A 184 -11.39 -5.06 3.80
C GLU A 184 -10.47 -6.17 4.29
N TYR A 185 -9.38 -6.41 3.56
CA TYR A 185 -8.36 -7.36 3.98
C TYR A 185 -7.83 -7.04 5.39
N LEU A 186 -7.51 -5.77 5.67
CA LEU A 186 -6.99 -5.36 6.97
C LEU A 186 -8.03 -5.55 8.09
N LEU A 187 -9.30 -5.21 7.84
CA LEU A 187 -10.37 -5.47 8.81
C LEU A 187 -10.50 -6.96 9.09
N LEU A 188 -10.56 -7.80 8.06
CA LEU A 188 -10.75 -9.24 8.20
C LEU A 188 -9.54 -9.96 8.80
N CYS A 189 -8.33 -9.66 8.33
CA CYS A 189 -7.15 -10.51 8.55
C CYS A 189 -6.18 -9.99 9.61
N LEU A 190 -6.18 -8.69 9.94
CA LEU A 190 -5.33 -8.20 11.01
C LEU A 190 -5.64 -8.93 12.32
N PRO A 191 -4.59 -9.28 13.10
CA PRO A 191 -4.77 -9.86 14.43
C PRO A 191 -5.64 -9.01 15.35
N LYS A 192 -6.37 -9.64 16.26
CA LYS A 192 -7.28 -9.00 17.22
C LYS A 192 -6.61 -7.90 18.06
N ARG A 193 -5.30 -8.02 18.32
CA ARG A 193 -4.52 -6.95 19.00
C ARG A 193 -4.47 -5.63 18.23
N TYR A 194 -4.75 -5.64 16.92
CA TYR A 194 -4.87 -4.44 16.08
C TYR A 194 -6.32 -4.08 15.78
N GLY A 195 -7.28 -4.84 16.29
CA GLY A 195 -8.72 -4.61 16.06
C GLY A 195 -9.31 -5.36 14.87
N GLY A 196 -8.52 -6.17 14.15
CA GLY A 196 -9.01 -7.06 13.10
C GLY A 196 -9.71 -8.29 13.65
N TYR A 197 -10.36 -9.06 12.78
CA TYR A 197 -11.03 -10.30 13.16
C TYR A 197 -10.07 -11.50 13.24
N GLY A 198 -8.89 -11.40 12.61
CA GLY A 198 -7.88 -12.45 12.61
C GLY A 198 -8.27 -13.67 11.77
N LEU A 199 -8.99 -13.46 10.68
CA LEU A 199 -9.33 -14.52 9.73
C LEU A 199 -8.07 -15.04 9.01
N PRO A 200 -8.11 -16.27 8.49
CA PRO A 200 -7.05 -16.78 7.61
C PRO A 200 -6.85 -15.85 6.41
N LYS A 201 -5.61 -15.74 5.95
CA LYS A 201 -5.29 -14.90 4.79
C LYS A 201 -6.00 -15.44 3.54
N PRO A 202 -6.80 -14.63 2.84
CA PRO A 202 -7.38 -14.96 1.53
C PRO A 202 -6.34 -14.74 0.42
N GLN A 203 -6.69 -15.14 -0.78
CA GLN A 203 -6.07 -14.64 -2.00
C GLN A 203 -6.86 -13.41 -2.48
N LEU A 204 -6.12 -12.36 -2.86
CA LEU A 204 -6.70 -11.14 -3.42
C LEU A 204 -6.71 -11.24 -4.95
N ASN A 205 -7.77 -10.73 -5.56
CA ASN A 205 -7.98 -10.75 -7.01
C ASN A 205 -7.78 -12.16 -7.60
N TYR A 206 -8.36 -13.16 -6.89
CA TYR A 206 -8.21 -14.57 -7.24
C TYR A 206 -8.84 -14.88 -8.58
N ARG A 207 -8.04 -15.44 -9.49
CA ARG A 207 -8.48 -15.80 -10.83
C ARG A 207 -9.12 -17.19 -10.84
N ILE A 208 -10.32 -17.26 -11.41
CA ILE A 208 -11.08 -18.48 -11.64
C ILE A 208 -11.26 -18.65 -13.16
N ASP A 209 -10.57 -19.60 -13.76
CA ASP A 209 -10.69 -19.86 -15.19
C ASP A 209 -12.04 -20.51 -15.51
N LEU A 210 -12.63 -20.08 -16.63
CA LEU A 210 -13.95 -20.50 -17.08
C LEU A 210 -13.86 -21.59 -18.13
N GLY A 211 -14.78 -22.56 -18.04
CA GLY A 211 -14.95 -23.60 -19.05
C GLY A 211 -15.56 -23.05 -20.36
N PRO A 212 -15.57 -23.88 -21.46
CA PRO A 212 -16.04 -23.41 -22.76
C PRO A 212 -17.47 -22.84 -22.77
N GLU A 213 -18.41 -23.51 -22.09
CA GLU A 213 -19.81 -23.06 -21.98
C GLU A 213 -19.95 -21.74 -21.21
N GLU A 214 -19.22 -21.61 -20.09
CA GLU A 214 -19.21 -20.40 -19.27
C GLU A 214 -18.62 -19.21 -20.02
N ARG A 215 -17.56 -19.45 -20.83
CA ARG A 215 -16.98 -18.42 -21.71
C ARG A 215 -17.96 -17.92 -22.76
N ARG A 216 -18.82 -18.83 -23.30
CA ARG A 216 -19.85 -18.47 -24.26
C ARG A 216 -20.90 -17.54 -23.65
N VAL A 217 -21.32 -17.82 -22.43
CA VAL A 217 -22.34 -17.05 -21.71
C VAL A 217 -21.76 -15.73 -21.17
N SER A 218 -20.62 -15.77 -20.47
CA SER A 218 -20.01 -14.60 -19.83
C SER A 218 -19.26 -13.69 -20.79
N ARG A 219 -18.85 -14.21 -21.96
CA ARG A 219 -17.89 -13.57 -22.91
C ARG A 219 -16.53 -13.25 -22.29
N ARG A 220 -16.16 -13.96 -21.20
CA ARG A 220 -14.90 -13.82 -20.49
C ARG A 220 -14.13 -15.15 -20.45
N ARG A 221 -12.82 -15.09 -20.32
CA ARG A 221 -11.99 -16.28 -20.17
C ARG A 221 -11.87 -16.73 -18.72
N TYR A 222 -11.99 -15.80 -17.80
CA TYR A 222 -11.86 -16.01 -16.35
C TYR A 222 -12.67 -14.94 -15.60
N PHE A 223 -12.97 -15.23 -14.35
CA PHE A 223 -13.38 -14.23 -13.36
C PHE A 223 -12.22 -13.93 -12.41
N GLU A 224 -12.20 -12.74 -11.86
CA GLU A 224 -11.35 -12.35 -10.75
C GLU A 224 -12.25 -11.99 -9.57
N CYS A 225 -11.90 -12.51 -8.38
CA CYS A 225 -12.65 -12.32 -7.16
C CYS A 225 -11.80 -11.48 -6.20
N ASP A 226 -12.34 -10.38 -5.68
CA ASP A 226 -11.59 -9.41 -4.87
C ASP A 226 -10.91 -10.07 -3.68
N ILE A 227 -11.66 -10.87 -2.90
CA ILE A 227 -11.17 -11.64 -1.77
C ILE A 227 -11.69 -13.07 -1.89
N CYS A 228 -10.81 -14.06 -1.89
CA CYS A 228 -11.18 -15.47 -2.06
C CYS A 228 -10.43 -16.37 -1.09
N TRP A 229 -11.16 -17.31 -0.47
CA TRP A 229 -10.61 -18.48 0.23
C TRP A 229 -10.90 -19.73 -0.62
N PRO A 230 -9.96 -20.08 -1.55
CA PRO A 230 -10.25 -21.11 -2.57
C PRO A 230 -10.56 -22.47 -1.98
N GLN A 231 -9.86 -22.87 -0.89
CA GLN A 231 -10.05 -24.19 -0.26
C GLN A 231 -11.43 -24.31 0.40
N GLN A 232 -12.00 -23.21 0.87
CA GLN A 232 -13.31 -23.16 1.49
C GLN A 232 -14.42 -22.80 0.51
N MET A 233 -14.06 -22.48 -0.74
CA MET A 233 -15.00 -22.02 -1.77
C MET A 233 -15.80 -20.79 -1.33
N VAL A 234 -15.14 -19.84 -0.64
CA VAL A 234 -15.75 -18.58 -0.15
C VAL A 234 -15.14 -17.41 -0.89
N VAL A 235 -16.01 -16.53 -1.38
CA VAL A 235 -15.65 -15.29 -2.08
C VAL A 235 -16.35 -14.12 -1.41
N MET A 236 -15.63 -13.00 -1.26
CA MET A 236 -16.21 -11.71 -0.90
C MET A 236 -15.87 -10.69 -1.99
N GLU A 237 -16.87 -9.98 -2.48
CA GLU A 237 -16.79 -8.97 -3.52
C GLU A 237 -17.17 -7.61 -2.94
N TYR A 238 -16.39 -6.58 -3.26
CA TYR A 238 -16.74 -5.21 -2.93
C TYR A 238 -17.69 -4.64 -3.97
N ASP A 239 -18.85 -4.25 -3.51
CA ASP A 239 -19.82 -3.50 -4.31
C ASP A 239 -19.57 -2.01 -4.12
N GLY A 240 -18.76 -1.44 -5.00
CA GLY A 240 -18.41 -0.03 -5.03
C GLY A 240 -19.36 0.82 -5.89
N HIS A 241 -20.60 0.35 -6.08
CA HIS A 241 -21.55 0.99 -6.97
C HIS A 241 -21.78 2.46 -6.61
N ASP A 242 -21.30 3.34 -7.46
CA ASP A 242 -21.83 4.70 -7.59
C ASP A 242 -23.16 4.62 -8.34
N ASP A 243 -24.11 5.52 -8.03
CA ASP A 243 -25.46 5.59 -8.59
C ASP A 243 -25.56 5.65 -10.15
N HIS A 244 -24.43 5.52 -10.85
CA HIS A 244 -24.30 5.66 -12.30
C HIS A 244 -23.96 4.37 -13.07
N GLU A 245 -24.03 3.20 -12.42
CA GLU A 245 -23.77 1.95 -13.13
C GLU A 245 -24.77 1.64 -14.23
N SER A 246 -24.23 1.18 -15.37
CA SER A 246 -25.02 0.78 -16.49
C SER A 246 -25.80 -0.53 -16.18
N ARG A 247 -26.95 -0.71 -16.88
CA ARG A 247 -27.67 -1.99 -16.84
C ARG A 247 -26.80 -3.18 -17.25
N GLU A 248 -25.82 -2.93 -18.11
CA GLU A 248 -24.90 -3.95 -18.61
C GLU A 248 -23.90 -4.41 -17.53
N ASP A 249 -23.40 -3.50 -16.68
CA ASP A 249 -22.50 -3.84 -15.61
C ASP A 249 -23.20 -4.69 -14.55
N ARG A 250 -24.40 -4.28 -14.13
CA ARG A 250 -25.25 -5.09 -13.22
C ARG A 250 -25.58 -6.49 -13.77
N SER A 251 -25.82 -6.58 -15.09
CA SER A 251 -26.05 -7.87 -15.74
C SER A 251 -24.80 -8.76 -15.71
N ARG A 252 -23.61 -8.19 -15.92
CA ARG A 252 -22.34 -8.92 -15.88
C ARG A 252 -22.03 -9.45 -14.47
N ASP A 253 -22.30 -8.63 -13.44
CA ASP A 253 -22.07 -9.04 -12.05
C ASP A 253 -23.06 -10.12 -11.61
N ALA A 254 -24.31 -10.05 -12.04
CA ALA A 254 -25.28 -11.12 -11.82
C ALA A 254 -24.85 -12.44 -12.50
N VAL A 255 -24.32 -12.38 -13.73
CA VAL A 255 -23.78 -13.56 -14.44
C VAL A 255 -22.58 -14.13 -13.71
N LYS A 256 -21.62 -13.32 -13.29
CA LYS A 256 -20.46 -13.75 -12.49
C LYS A 256 -20.92 -14.45 -11.22
N ARG A 257 -21.80 -13.80 -10.44
CA ARG A 257 -22.31 -14.33 -9.19
C ARG A 257 -23.00 -15.67 -9.37
N ASN A 258 -23.91 -15.78 -10.35
CA ASN A 258 -24.65 -17.02 -10.61
C ASN A 258 -23.73 -18.17 -11.01
N MET A 259 -22.69 -17.91 -11.81
CA MET A 259 -21.70 -18.91 -12.19
C MET A 259 -20.85 -19.37 -11.00
N LEU A 260 -20.44 -18.44 -10.13
CA LEU A 260 -19.71 -18.78 -8.89
C LEU A 260 -20.58 -19.65 -7.97
N LEU A 261 -21.85 -19.30 -7.78
CA LEU A 261 -22.80 -20.10 -7.00
C LEU A 261 -23.01 -21.50 -7.61
N ALA A 262 -23.16 -21.60 -8.93
CA ALA A 262 -23.29 -22.88 -9.64
C ALA A 262 -22.05 -23.79 -9.48
N ARG A 263 -20.87 -23.20 -9.30
CA ARG A 263 -19.62 -23.91 -8.98
C ARG A 263 -19.48 -24.27 -7.50
N GLY A 264 -20.44 -23.90 -6.66
CA GLY A 264 -20.45 -24.20 -5.22
C GLY A 264 -19.76 -23.15 -4.36
N TYR A 265 -19.33 -22.00 -4.92
CA TYR A 265 -18.82 -20.92 -4.11
C TYR A 265 -19.92 -20.26 -3.27
N LYS A 266 -19.60 -19.91 -2.05
CA LYS A 266 -20.37 -18.96 -1.24
C LYS A 266 -19.91 -17.55 -1.59
N VAL A 267 -20.83 -16.71 -2.07
CA VAL A 267 -20.51 -15.36 -2.54
C VAL A 267 -21.13 -14.33 -1.61
N PHE A 268 -20.28 -13.58 -0.94
CA PHE A 268 -20.64 -12.44 -0.11
C PHE A 268 -20.41 -11.17 -0.89
N THR A 269 -21.40 -10.28 -0.91
CA THR A 269 -21.24 -8.93 -1.46
C THR A 269 -21.27 -7.94 -0.32
N VAL A 270 -20.33 -7.00 -0.28
CA VAL A 270 -20.23 -5.99 0.75
C VAL A 270 -20.19 -4.58 0.14
N THR A 271 -21.04 -3.70 0.64
CA THR A 271 -21.09 -2.28 0.23
C THR A 271 -20.25 -1.40 1.13
N GLY A 272 -19.86 -0.22 0.65
CA GLY A 272 -19.17 0.77 1.46
C GLY A 272 -19.93 1.15 2.74
N LYS A 273 -21.27 1.22 2.68
CA LYS A 273 -22.13 1.45 3.87
C LYS A 273 -21.98 0.35 4.90
N GLN A 274 -22.01 -0.92 4.48
CA GLN A 274 -21.84 -2.08 5.38
C GLN A 274 -20.44 -2.13 5.98
N ILE A 275 -19.41 -1.76 5.20
CA ILE A 275 -18.05 -1.67 5.73
C ILE A 275 -17.96 -0.55 6.77
N CYS A 276 -18.60 0.59 6.56
CA CYS A 276 -18.61 1.70 7.52
C CYS A 276 -19.41 1.43 8.78
N ASP A 277 -20.46 0.61 8.71
CA ASP A 277 -21.28 0.19 9.87
C ASP A 277 -20.63 -1.03 10.57
N ALA A 278 -20.09 -0.81 11.75
CA ALA A 278 -19.41 -1.86 12.51
C ALA A 278 -20.33 -3.05 12.82
N ALA A 279 -21.61 -2.81 13.17
CA ALA A 279 -22.55 -3.89 13.52
C ALA A 279 -22.98 -4.68 12.28
N ALA A 280 -23.18 -4.02 11.14
CA ALA A 280 -23.47 -4.71 9.87
C ALA A 280 -22.27 -5.55 9.42
N PHE A 281 -21.06 -5.01 9.54
CA PHE A 281 -19.84 -5.74 9.19
C PHE A 281 -19.57 -6.91 10.15
N ASP A 282 -19.84 -6.76 11.46
CA ASP A 282 -19.73 -7.86 12.44
C ASP A 282 -20.68 -9.03 12.09
N ARG A 283 -21.89 -8.76 11.57
CA ARG A 283 -22.80 -9.81 11.11
C ARG A 283 -22.25 -10.53 9.89
N LEU A 284 -21.84 -9.76 8.87
CA LEU A 284 -21.23 -10.32 7.66
C LEU A 284 -20.02 -11.21 7.98
N VAL A 285 -19.15 -10.78 8.88
CA VAL A 285 -17.96 -11.57 9.27
C VAL A 285 -18.36 -12.86 9.96
N ARG A 286 -19.43 -12.88 10.79
CA ARG A 286 -19.90 -14.12 11.40
C ARG A 286 -20.37 -15.14 10.35
N ASP A 287 -21.07 -14.68 9.32
CA ASP A 287 -21.55 -15.52 8.24
C ASP A 287 -20.37 -16.07 7.41
N ILE A 288 -19.41 -15.24 7.05
CA ILE A 288 -18.16 -15.65 6.39
C ILE A 288 -17.43 -16.72 7.22
N VAL A 289 -17.28 -16.49 8.52
CA VAL A 289 -16.57 -17.40 9.44
C VAL A 289 -17.26 -18.77 9.50
N ALA A 290 -18.59 -18.79 9.51
CA ALA A 290 -19.35 -20.04 9.49
C ALA A 290 -19.07 -20.84 8.21
N ASP A 291 -19.07 -20.18 7.05
CA ASP A 291 -18.78 -20.83 5.76
C ASP A 291 -17.29 -21.20 5.58
N LEU A 292 -16.37 -20.49 6.23
CA LEU A 292 -14.96 -20.89 6.30
C LEU A 292 -14.71 -22.12 7.19
N GLY A 293 -15.72 -22.60 7.93
CA GLY A 293 -15.54 -23.67 8.93
C GLY A 293 -14.58 -23.26 10.05
N HIS A 294 -14.39 -21.97 10.26
CA HIS A 294 -13.44 -21.43 11.23
C HIS A 294 -14.16 -21.02 12.52
N ARG A 295 -13.53 -21.25 13.67
CA ARG A 295 -14.06 -20.74 14.94
C ARG A 295 -13.30 -19.46 15.30
N LEU A 296 -14.02 -18.34 15.39
CA LEU A 296 -13.45 -17.16 16.01
C LEU A 296 -13.13 -17.48 17.48
N LYS A 297 -11.84 -17.48 17.81
CA LYS A 297 -11.41 -17.54 19.23
C LYS A 297 -12.04 -16.36 19.97
N SER A 298 -12.18 -16.45 21.29
CA SER A 298 -12.70 -15.37 22.13
C SER A 298 -12.01 -14.04 21.83
N PHE A 299 -12.78 -12.99 21.80
CA PHE A 299 -12.25 -11.64 21.64
C PHE A 299 -11.74 -11.09 22.98
N PRO A 300 -10.59 -10.38 23.02
CA PRO A 300 -10.18 -9.64 24.21
C PRO A 300 -11.28 -8.67 24.65
N SER A 301 -11.38 -8.38 25.95
CA SER A 301 -12.40 -7.49 26.51
C SER A 301 -12.37 -6.06 25.90
N ASP A 302 -11.21 -5.60 25.47
CA ASP A 302 -10.98 -4.31 24.83
C ASP A 302 -11.02 -4.36 23.30
N TRP A 303 -11.36 -5.52 22.70
CA TRP A 303 -11.33 -5.67 21.25
C TRP A 303 -12.27 -4.72 20.52
N ALA A 304 -13.45 -4.45 21.04
CA ALA A 304 -14.39 -3.51 20.42
C ALA A 304 -13.78 -2.10 20.28
N LEU A 305 -13.08 -1.63 21.30
CA LEU A 305 -12.36 -0.34 21.26
C LEU A 305 -11.24 -0.36 20.21
N ARG A 306 -10.48 -1.46 20.13
CA ARG A 306 -9.40 -1.63 19.12
C ARG A 306 -9.99 -1.71 17.71
N ARG A 307 -11.10 -2.41 17.52
CA ARG A 307 -11.82 -2.47 16.23
C ARG A 307 -12.25 -1.08 15.77
N ASP A 308 -12.85 -0.30 16.68
CA ASP A 308 -13.32 1.04 16.34
C ASP A 308 -12.14 1.99 16.06
N ALA A 309 -11.04 1.84 16.79
CA ALA A 309 -9.79 2.57 16.51
C ALA A 309 -9.20 2.19 15.14
N LEU A 310 -9.14 0.90 14.81
CA LEU A 310 -8.70 0.42 13.49
C LEU A 310 -9.58 1.02 12.38
N ARG A 311 -10.89 0.94 12.52
CA ARG A 311 -11.84 1.50 11.54
C ARG A 311 -11.62 3.00 11.37
N LYS A 312 -11.52 3.74 12.46
CA LYS A 312 -11.24 5.18 12.44
C LYS A 312 -9.91 5.48 11.76
N GLU A 313 -8.89 4.67 11.97
CA GLU A 313 -7.59 4.83 11.33
C GLU A 313 -7.67 4.55 9.83
N LEU A 314 -8.27 3.45 9.40
CA LEU A 314 -8.37 3.05 7.99
C LEU A 314 -9.22 4.00 7.15
N PHE A 315 -10.27 4.61 7.72
CA PHE A 315 -11.18 5.50 6.99
C PHE A 315 -10.85 6.99 7.11
N LYS A 316 -9.77 7.35 7.82
CA LYS A 316 -9.20 8.70 7.67
C LYS A 316 -8.51 8.84 6.31
N SER A 317 -8.64 10.01 5.66
CA SER A 317 -7.92 10.25 4.42
C SER A 317 -6.40 10.18 4.66
N LEU A 318 -5.72 9.33 3.92
CA LEU A 318 -4.27 9.11 4.03
C LEU A 318 -3.46 10.41 3.87
N SER A 319 -3.87 11.29 2.96
CA SER A 319 -3.18 12.55 2.69
C SER A 319 -3.06 13.47 3.91
N ARG A 320 -4.07 13.47 4.79
CA ARG A 320 -4.08 14.30 5.99
C ARG A 320 -3.16 13.75 7.08
N TYR A 321 -3.11 12.43 7.22
CA TYR A 321 -2.31 11.75 8.24
C TYR A 321 -0.82 11.73 7.91
N GLU A 322 -0.47 11.56 6.65
CA GLU A 322 0.93 11.59 6.20
C GLU A 322 1.53 12.99 6.38
N SER A 323 0.80 14.05 6.00
CA SER A 323 1.30 15.41 6.17
C SER A 323 1.46 15.82 7.64
N GLU A 324 0.54 15.44 8.54
CA GLU A 324 0.61 15.81 9.96
C GLU A 324 1.76 15.14 10.71
N ARG A 325 2.07 13.86 10.44
CA ARG A 325 3.15 13.14 11.14
C ARG A 325 4.54 13.39 10.58
N PHE A 326 4.68 13.54 9.27
CA PHE A 326 5.96 13.98 8.70
C PHE A 326 6.35 15.39 9.16
N GLN A 327 5.38 16.23 9.51
CA GLN A 327 5.64 17.54 10.10
C GLN A 327 6.09 17.47 11.57
N GLN A 328 5.56 16.56 12.37
CA GLN A 328 5.88 16.43 13.81
C GLN A 328 7.26 15.82 14.08
N THR A 329 7.76 14.90 13.23
CA THR A 329 9.02 14.19 13.48
C THR A 329 10.27 15.03 13.23
N THR A 330 10.13 16.19 12.62
CA THR A 330 11.25 17.08 12.26
C THR A 330 11.31 18.35 13.09
N GLY A 331 10.37 18.53 14.02
CA GLY A 331 10.38 19.65 14.98
C GLY A 331 11.11 19.36 16.29
N ASN A 332 11.58 18.10 16.50
CA ASN A 332 12.19 17.65 17.76
C ASN A 332 13.62 17.08 17.59
N THR A 333 14.41 17.60 16.65
CA THR A 333 15.87 17.34 16.61
C THR A 333 16.63 18.59 16.27
#